data_08a1c653520651d69c7794ab397a7ab6
#
_entry.id   08a1c653520651d69c7794ab397a7ab6
#
_cell.length_a   1.000
_cell.length_b   1.000
_cell.length_c   1.000
_cell.angle_alpha   90.00
_cell.angle_beta   90.00
_cell.angle_gamma   90.00
#
_symmetry.space_group_name_H-M   'P 1'
#
loop_
_entity.id
_entity.type
_entity.pdbx_description
1 polymer ?
#
loop_
_entity_poly.entity_id
_entity_poly.type
_entity_poly.pdbx_seq_one_letter_code
_entity_poly.pdbx_strand_id
1 'polypeptide(L)'
;MAVHESQSLFWENRIARSQSFAELWWRRFVEAGAPFTGPRDLWQAMNPMAPGPNRVESDELTYGLHILIRTDLEIALLEQGLAVKDLPGEWNRRYRELLGVTPADDAEGCLQDVHWSEGLFGYFPSYLLGHLISAQISEAMTEAIGPPAVSYTHLRAHETSQ
;
A
#
# COMPACT_ATOMS: atom_id res chain seq x y z
N MET A 1 -14.82 8.50 -1.54
CA MET A 1 -13.97 7.41 -1.01
C MET A 1 -12.49 7.65 -1.34
N ALA A 2 -12.05 7.67 -2.60
CA ALA A 2 -10.62 7.83 -2.95
C ALA A 2 -9.89 8.99 -2.25
N VAL A 3 -10.52 10.16 -2.08
CA VAL A 3 -9.94 11.31 -1.36
C VAL A 3 -9.78 11.02 0.13
N HIS A 4 -10.69 10.28 0.77
CA HIS A 4 -10.53 9.84 2.15
C HIS A 4 -9.35 8.89 2.30
N GLU A 5 -9.30 7.89 1.44
CA GLU A 5 -8.22 6.91 1.38
C GLU A 5 -6.86 7.57 1.14
N SER A 6 -6.80 8.60 0.28
CA SER A 6 -5.56 9.30 -0.02
C SER A 6 -4.92 9.96 1.20
N GLN A 7 -5.70 10.37 2.19
CA GLN A 7 -5.17 10.98 3.41
C GLN A 7 -4.45 9.96 4.30
N SER A 8 -5.05 8.78 4.54
CA SER A 8 -4.40 7.70 5.29
C SER A 8 -3.17 7.19 4.57
N LEU A 9 -3.26 6.96 3.26
CA LEU A 9 -2.15 6.53 2.42
C LEU A 9 -1.00 7.55 2.36
N PHE A 10 -1.31 8.84 2.39
CA PHE A 10 -0.29 9.89 2.49
C PHE A 10 0.52 9.74 3.78
N TRP A 11 -0.14 9.64 4.93
CA TRP A 11 0.54 9.50 6.20
C TRP A 11 1.30 8.19 6.32
N GLU A 12 0.71 7.08 5.86
CA GLU A 12 1.33 5.76 5.92
C GLU A 12 2.54 5.67 4.97
N ASN A 13 2.32 5.88 3.67
CA ASN A 13 3.34 5.56 2.66
C ASN A 13 4.32 6.70 2.42
N ARG A 14 3.86 7.98 2.48
CA ARG A 14 4.72 9.12 2.17
C ARG A 14 5.46 9.67 3.39
N ILE A 15 4.85 9.55 4.57
CA ILE A 15 5.45 10.06 5.80
C ILE A 15 6.04 8.92 6.63
N ALA A 16 5.22 7.98 7.12
CA ALA A 16 5.66 6.97 8.08
C ALA A 16 6.67 5.96 7.50
N ARG A 17 6.63 5.67 6.21
CA ARG A 17 7.60 4.79 5.54
C ARG A 17 8.80 5.53 4.94
N SER A 18 8.94 6.85 5.18
CA SER A 18 10.06 7.64 4.66
C SER A 18 11.37 7.37 5.42
N GLN A 19 12.51 7.62 4.76
CA GLN A 19 13.82 7.60 5.41
C GLN A 19 13.89 8.61 6.55
N SER A 20 13.32 9.80 6.37
CA SER A 20 13.30 10.86 7.37
C SER A 20 12.54 10.45 8.63
N PHE A 21 11.43 9.71 8.50
CA PHE A 21 10.73 9.13 9.63
C PHE A 21 11.61 8.12 10.36
N ALA A 22 12.27 7.23 9.63
CA ALA A 22 13.17 6.26 10.23
C ALA A 22 14.34 6.93 10.97
N GLU A 23 14.96 7.97 10.39
CA GLU A 23 16.02 8.76 11.03
C GLU A 23 15.56 9.40 12.35
N LEU A 24 14.32 9.90 12.39
CA LEU A 24 13.76 10.55 13.57
C LEU A 24 13.41 9.55 14.67
N TRP A 25 12.87 8.38 14.32
CA TRP A 25 12.18 7.50 15.24
C TRP A 25 12.92 6.21 15.60
N TRP A 26 13.96 5.77 14.86
CA TRP A 26 14.61 4.47 15.07
C TRP A 26 15.07 4.22 16.51
N ARG A 27 15.57 5.27 17.21
CA ARG A 27 16.00 5.14 18.61
C ARG A 27 14.86 4.77 19.54
N ARG A 28 13.67 5.31 19.31
CA ARG A 28 12.48 4.97 20.10
C ARG A 28 12.01 3.53 19.87
N PHE A 29 12.16 3.02 18.66
CA PHE A 29 11.90 1.61 18.38
C PHE A 29 12.90 0.71 19.13
N VAL A 30 14.17 1.07 19.16
CA VAL A 30 15.19 0.32 19.92
C VAL A 30 14.93 0.38 21.43
N GLU A 31 14.57 1.54 21.99
CA GLU A 31 14.15 1.70 23.39
C GLU A 31 12.93 0.85 23.74
N ALA A 32 12.04 0.61 22.77
CA ALA A 32 10.88 -0.29 22.89
C ALA A 32 11.22 -1.78 22.66
N GLY A 33 12.51 -2.11 22.45
CA GLY A 33 12.98 -3.50 22.32
C GLY A 33 13.13 -4.00 20.88
N ALA A 34 13.00 -3.15 19.86
CA ALA A 34 13.22 -3.57 18.48
C ALA A 34 14.73 -3.73 18.19
N PRO A 35 15.13 -4.75 17.39
CA PRO A 35 16.53 -5.10 17.18
C PRO A 35 17.22 -4.31 16.05
N PHE A 36 16.88 -3.01 15.91
CA PHE A 36 17.47 -2.17 14.86
C PHE A 36 18.81 -1.59 15.32
N THR A 37 19.80 -1.60 14.43
CA THR A 37 21.14 -1.05 14.67
C THR A 37 21.27 0.40 14.18
N GLY A 38 20.32 0.86 13.36
CA GLY A 38 20.30 2.20 12.81
C GLY A 38 19.02 2.53 12.04
N PRO A 39 18.89 3.79 11.59
CA PRO A 39 17.68 4.24 10.90
C PRO A 39 17.45 3.50 9.57
N ARG A 40 18.53 3.09 8.90
CA ARG A 40 18.42 2.32 7.64
C ARG A 40 17.76 0.96 7.85
N ASP A 41 18.07 0.27 8.96
CA ASP A 41 17.47 -1.03 9.27
C ASP A 41 15.96 -0.89 9.51
N LEU A 42 15.55 0.14 10.26
CA LEU A 42 14.14 0.45 10.47
C LEU A 42 13.46 0.76 9.13
N TRP A 43 14.06 1.62 8.30
CA TRP A 43 13.49 1.97 7.00
C TRP A 43 13.32 0.75 6.09
N GLN A 44 14.33 -0.12 6.02
CA GLN A 44 14.24 -1.36 5.23
C GLN A 44 13.17 -2.32 5.77
N ALA A 45 13.05 -2.43 7.10
CA ALA A 45 12.03 -3.29 7.72
C ALA A 45 10.59 -2.78 7.46
N MET A 46 10.40 -1.44 7.36
CA MET A 46 9.10 -0.84 7.04
C MET A 46 8.75 -0.88 5.54
N ASN A 47 9.73 -1.16 4.67
CA ASN A 47 9.55 -1.17 3.21
C ASN A 47 10.02 -2.50 2.61
N PRO A 48 9.51 -3.66 3.07
CA PRO A 48 9.79 -4.91 2.39
C PRO A 48 9.18 -4.88 1.00
N MET A 49 9.86 -5.47 0.03
CA MET A 49 9.36 -5.62 -1.33
C MET A 49 9.38 -7.11 -1.69
N ALA A 50 8.21 -7.72 -1.67
CA ALA A 50 8.03 -9.12 -2.04
C ALA A 50 6.60 -9.35 -2.55
N PRO A 51 6.41 -9.76 -3.82
CA PRO A 51 5.10 -10.16 -4.30
C PRO A 51 4.50 -11.26 -3.43
N GLY A 52 3.26 -11.08 -3.02
CA GLY A 52 2.53 -12.05 -2.20
C GLY A 52 1.10 -12.22 -2.71
N PRO A 53 0.37 -13.24 -2.25
CA PRO A 53 -1.00 -13.47 -2.68
C PRO A 53 -2.01 -12.54 -2.00
N ASN A 54 -1.72 -12.01 -0.83
CA ASN A 54 -2.65 -11.19 -0.05
C ASN A 54 -2.50 -9.70 -0.38
N ARG A 55 -3.61 -9.07 -0.82
CA ARG A 55 -3.65 -7.64 -1.15
C ARG A 55 -3.35 -6.74 0.07
N VAL A 56 -3.90 -7.09 1.22
CA VAL A 56 -3.78 -6.24 2.44
C VAL A 56 -2.33 -6.22 2.96
N GLU A 57 -1.57 -7.28 2.71
CA GLU A 57 -0.18 -7.43 3.12
C GLU A 57 0.81 -7.09 1.99
N SER A 58 0.31 -6.67 0.83
CA SER A 58 1.16 -6.37 -0.33
C SER A 58 2.03 -5.13 -0.10
N ASP A 59 3.19 -5.13 -0.70
CA ASP A 59 4.08 -3.97 -0.72
C ASP A 59 3.54 -2.83 -1.60
N GLU A 60 4.08 -1.62 -1.43
CA GLU A 60 3.61 -0.43 -2.17
C GLU A 60 3.75 -0.59 -3.69
N LEU A 61 4.76 -1.33 -4.17
CA LEU A 61 5.02 -1.51 -5.60
C LEU A 61 3.98 -2.44 -6.24
N THR A 62 3.66 -3.56 -5.56
CA THR A 62 2.75 -4.58 -6.11
C THR A 62 1.29 -4.34 -5.78
N TYR A 63 0.97 -3.47 -4.81
CA TYR A 63 -0.41 -3.16 -4.41
C TYR A 63 -1.30 -2.75 -5.59
N GLY A 64 -0.78 -1.89 -6.47
CA GLY A 64 -1.51 -1.46 -7.67
C GLY A 64 -1.91 -2.61 -8.59
N LEU A 65 -1.06 -3.63 -8.73
CA LEU A 65 -1.35 -4.82 -9.53
C LEU A 65 -2.50 -5.64 -8.94
N HIS A 66 -2.55 -5.76 -7.61
CA HIS A 66 -3.69 -6.40 -6.93
C HIS A 66 -5.01 -5.70 -7.23
N ILE A 67 -5.02 -4.36 -7.28
CA ILE A 67 -6.23 -3.58 -7.62
C ILE A 67 -6.62 -3.76 -9.09
N LEU A 68 -5.64 -3.72 -9.99
CA LEU A 68 -5.89 -3.91 -11.43
C LEU A 68 -6.49 -5.30 -11.71
N ILE A 69 -5.95 -6.36 -11.10
CA ILE A 69 -6.48 -7.72 -11.25
C ILE A 69 -7.97 -7.77 -10.86
N ARG A 70 -8.33 -7.19 -9.73
CA ARG A 70 -9.72 -7.17 -9.23
C ARG A 70 -10.64 -6.37 -10.14
N THR A 71 -10.19 -5.21 -10.57
CA THR A 71 -10.95 -4.35 -11.50
C THR A 71 -11.24 -5.08 -12.81
N ASP A 72 -10.22 -5.71 -13.39
CA ASP A 72 -10.37 -6.47 -14.63
C ASP A 72 -11.27 -7.69 -14.46
N LEU A 73 -11.23 -8.36 -13.29
CA LEU A 73 -12.12 -9.49 -13.01
C LEU A 73 -13.56 -9.03 -12.80
N GLU A 74 -13.81 -7.87 -12.17
CA GLU A 74 -15.15 -7.28 -12.09
C GLU A 74 -15.72 -7.01 -13.49
N ILE A 75 -14.93 -6.39 -14.36
CA ILE A 75 -15.34 -6.14 -15.76
C ILE A 75 -15.60 -7.48 -16.48
N ALA A 76 -14.75 -8.48 -16.28
CA ALA A 76 -14.93 -9.80 -16.91
C ALA A 76 -16.21 -10.48 -16.42
N LEU A 77 -16.53 -10.43 -15.13
CA LEU A 77 -17.73 -11.01 -14.55
C LEU A 77 -19.01 -10.29 -14.98
N LEU A 78 -19.00 -8.95 -15.00
CA LEU A 78 -20.21 -8.16 -15.21
C LEU A 78 -20.50 -7.86 -16.69
N GLU A 79 -19.47 -7.70 -17.51
CA GLU A 79 -19.61 -7.21 -18.88
C GLU A 79 -19.13 -8.20 -19.96
N GLN A 80 -18.17 -9.10 -19.62
CA GLN A 80 -17.55 -9.98 -20.60
C GLN A 80 -18.00 -11.44 -20.50
N GLY A 81 -18.93 -11.75 -19.59
CA GLY A 81 -19.55 -13.08 -19.49
C GLY A 81 -18.69 -14.15 -18.85
N LEU A 82 -17.69 -13.79 -18.05
CA LEU A 82 -16.94 -14.73 -17.21
C LEU A 82 -17.94 -15.41 -16.24
N ALA A 83 -18.03 -16.73 -16.30
CA ALA A 83 -18.90 -17.45 -15.37
C ALA A 83 -18.26 -17.48 -13.97
N VAL A 84 -19.07 -17.29 -12.92
CA VAL A 84 -18.59 -17.27 -11.51
C VAL A 84 -17.79 -18.52 -11.15
N LYS A 85 -18.19 -19.70 -11.66
CA LYS A 85 -17.47 -20.97 -11.46
C LYS A 85 -16.03 -20.96 -12.00
N ASP A 86 -15.74 -20.12 -12.99
CA ASP A 86 -14.44 -20.04 -13.64
C ASP A 86 -13.54 -18.96 -13.02
N LEU A 87 -14.10 -18.16 -12.10
CA LEU A 87 -13.40 -17.07 -11.41
C LEU A 87 -12.11 -17.52 -10.69
N PRO A 88 -12.07 -18.63 -9.93
CA PRO A 88 -10.83 -19.05 -9.26
C PRO A 88 -9.69 -19.33 -10.24
N GLY A 89 -10.00 -19.98 -11.37
CA GLY A 89 -9.02 -20.27 -12.43
C GLY A 89 -8.47 -19.01 -13.08
N GLU A 90 -9.35 -18.06 -13.40
CA GLU A 90 -8.97 -16.79 -14.02
C GLU A 90 -8.20 -15.90 -13.03
N TRP A 91 -8.58 -15.89 -11.75
CA TRP A 91 -7.83 -15.25 -10.67
C TRP A 91 -6.38 -15.75 -10.62
N ASN A 92 -6.21 -17.07 -10.50
CA ASN A 92 -4.89 -17.69 -10.41
C ASN A 92 -4.04 -17.46 -11.65
N ARG A 93 -4.67 -17.39 -12.84
CA ARG A 93 -3.97 -17.06 -14.09
C ARG A 93 -3.40 -15.66 -14.03
N ARG A 94 -4.20 -14.64 -13.67
CA ARG A 94 -3.79 -13.24 -13.59
C ARG A 94 -2.74 -13.01 -12.51
N TYR A 95 -2.87 -13.68 -11.37
CA TYR A 95 -1.88 -13.61 -10.29
C TYR A 95 -0.50 -14.12 -10.73
N ARG A 96 -0.46 -15.24 -11.45
CA ARG A 96 0.80 -15.76 -12.03
C ARG A 96 1.39 -14.80 -13.05
N GLU A 97 0.57 -14.23 -13.92
CA GLU A 97 1.04 -13.35 -14.99
C GLU A 97 1.56 -12.01 -14.48
N LEU A 98 0.88 -11.40 -13.52
CA LEU A 98 1.19 -10.05 -13.08
C LEU A 98 2.05 -9.99 -11.80
N LEU A 99 1.88 -10.94 -10.90
CA LEU A 99 2.57 -10.96 -9.60
C LEU A 99 3.60 -12.10 -9.49
N GLY A 100 3.57 -13.08 -10.39
CA GLY A 100 4.45 -14.24 -10.33
C GLY A 100 4.12 -15.22 -9.20
N VAL A 101 2.97 -15.08 -8.55
CA VAL A 101 2.54 -15.92 -7.42
C VAL A 101 1.26 -16.68 -7.74
N THR A 102 1.00 -17.75 -7.00
CA THR A 102 -0.25 -18.51 -7.08
C THR A 102 -0.77 -18.69 -5.66
N PRO A 103 -2.01 -18.23 -5.36
CA PRO A 103 -2.63 -18.49 -4.07
C PRO A 103 -2.73 -20.00 -3.78
N ALA A 104 -2.63 -20.37 -2.51
CA ALA A 104 -2.67 -21.77 -2.08
C ALA A 104 -4.08 -22.38 -2.24
N ASP A 105 -5.12 -21.55 -2.03
CA ASP A 105 -6.52 -21.91 -2.14
C ASP A 105 -7.39 -20.70 -2.48
N ASP A 106 -8.70 -20.88 -2.59
CA ASP A 106 -9.63 -19.80 -2.92
C ASP A 106 -9.78 -18.78 -1.78
N ALA A 107 -9.52 -19.14 -0.53
CA ALA A 107 -9.58 -18.22 0.60
C ALA A 107 -8.42 -17.22 0.56
N GLU A 108 -7.24 -17.69 0.17
CA GLU A 108 -6.08 -16.82 -0.14
C GLU A 108 -6.22 -16.17 -1.53
N GLY A 109 -7.04 -16.72 -2.40
CA GLY A 109 -7.33 -16.26 -3.75
C GLY A 109 -8.54 -15.34 -3.84
N CYS A 110 -9.51 -15.73 -4.68
CA CYS A 110 -10.67 -14.89 -5.05
C CYS A 110 -11.66 -14.60 -3.91
N LEU A 111 -11.56 -15.30 -2.79
CA LEU A 111 -12.40 -15.08 -1.61
C LEU A 111 -11.71 -14.27 -0.48
N GLN A 112 -10.50 -13.78 -0.69
CA GLN A 112 -9.76 -13.05 0.34
C GLN A 112 -10.38 -11.69 0.72
N ASP A 113 -11.15 -11.09 -0.18
CA ASP A 113 -11.81 -9.80 0.01
C ASP A 113 -13.32 -9.96 0.21
N VAL A 114 -13.91 -9.18 1.11
CA VAL A 114 -15.35 -9.20 1.38
C VAL A 114 -16.18 -8.36 0.39
N HIS A 115 -15.54 -7.58 -0.46
CA HIS A 115 -16.18 -6.58 -1.32
C HIS A 115 -17.31 -7.17 -2.17
N TRP A 116 -17.06 -8.26 -2.88
CA TRP A 116 -18.07 -8.85 -3.76
C TRP A 116 -19.23 -9.50 -3.00
N SER A 117 -18.96 -10.11 -1.83
CA SER A 117 -20.01 -10.66 -0.97
C SER A 117 -20.90 -9.56 -0.36
N GLU A 118 -20.38 -8.35 -0.19
CA GLU A 118 -21.12 -7.16 0.25
C GLU A 118 -21.74 -6.37 -0.92
N GLY A 119 -21.61 -6.84 -2.16
CA GLY A 119 -22.13 -6.17 -3.36
C GLY A 119 -21.38 -4.91 -3.77
N LEU A 120 -20.15 -4.72 -3.29
CA LEU A 120 -19.30 -3.55 -3.56
C LEU A 120 -18.53 -3.71 -4.87
N PHE A 121 -19.22 -3.88 -5.99
CA PHE A 121 -18.62 -3.88 -7.31
C PHE A 121 -18.21 -2.46 -7.74
N GLY A 122 -17.10 -2.34 -8.48
CA GLY A 122 -16.52 -1.07 -8.89
C GLY A 122 -15.82 -0.29 -7.77
N TYR A 123 -15.65 -0.89 -6.59
CA TYR A 123 -15.02 -0.23 -5.45
C TYR A 123 -13.48 -0.23 -5.52
N PHE A 124 -12.86 -1.32 -5.99
CA PHE A 124 -11.40 -1.49 -6.02
C PHE A 124 -10.64 -0.37 -6.71
N PRO A 125 -11.10 0.21 -7.84
CA PRO A 125 -10.40 1.33 -8.47
C PRO A 125 -10.18 2.54 -7.53
N SER A 126 -11.06 2.76 -6.55
CA SER A 126 -10.95 3.87 -5.60
C SER A 126 -9.70 3.78 -4.72
N TYR A 127 -9.20 2.58 -4.45
CA TYR A 127 -7.94 2.37 -3.71
C TYR A 127 -6.72 2.86 -4.51
N LEU A 128 -6.63 2.48 -5.79
CA LEU A 128 -5.54 2.93 -6.65
C LEU A 128 -5.58 4.44 -6.88
N LEU A 129 -6.78 5.00 -7.09
CA LEU A 129 -6.98 6.46 -7.16
C LEU A 129 -6.53 7.15 -5.88
N GLY A 130 -6.79 6.55 -4.70
CA GLY A 130 -6.28 7.04 -3.42
C GLY A 130 -4.76 7.12 -3.37
N HIS A 131 -4.06 6.10 -3.86
CA HIS A 131 -2.59 6.10 -3.98
C HIS A 131 -2.08 7.22 -4.91
N LEU A 132 -2.69 7.38 -6.09
CA LEU A 132 -2.32 8.44 -7.04
C LEU A 132 -2.53 9.84 -6.45
N ILE A 133 -3.66 10.07 -5.79
CA ILE A 133 -3.94 11.35 -5.11
C ILE A 133 -2.94 11.59 -3.97
N SER A 134 -2.61 10.56 -3.17
CA SER A 134 -1.62 10.70 -2.10
C SER A 134 -0.23 11.06 -2.63
N ALA A 135 0.15 10.53 -3.79
CA ALA A 135 1.40 10.90 -4.46
C ALA A 135 1.39 12.36 -4.91
N GLN A 136 0.29 12.83 -5.52
CA GLN A 136 0.13 14.23 -5.94
C GLN A 136 0.14 15.20 -4.75
N ILE A 137 -0.48 14.84 -3.62
CA ILE A 137 -0.42 15.62 -2.38
C ILE A 137 1.03 15.70 -1.89
N SER A 138 1.79 14.60 -1.91
CA SER A 138 3.19 14.56 -1.51
C SER A 138 4.07 15.44 -2.40
N GLU A 139 3.85 15.43 -3.70
CA GLU A 139 4.54 16.29 -4.67
C GLU A 139 4.26 17.77 -4.40
N ALA A 140 2.99 18.16 -4.30
CA ALA A 140 2.58 19.53 -4.01
C ALA A 140 3.10 20.02 -2.66
N MET A 141 3.11 19.15 -1.62
CA MET A 141 3.71 19.47 -0.34
C MET A 141 5.22 19.73 -0.48
N THR A 142 5.92 18.86 -1.22
CA THR A 142 7.37 18.98 -1.42
C THR A 142 7.71 20.26 -2.16
N GLU A 143 6.93 20.66 -3.13
CA GLU A 143 7.08 21.95 -3.84
C GLU A 143 6.86 23.16 -2.92
N ALA A 144 5.84 23.07 -2.03
CA ALA A 144 5.44 24.19 -1.19
C ALA A 144 6.38 24.43 0.02
N ILE A 145 6.84 23.37 0.66
CA ILE A 145 7.58 23.44 1.94
C ILE A 145 8.91 22.67 1.94
N GLY A 146 9.29 22.09 0.82
CA GLY A 146 10.48 21.24 0.69
C GLY A 146 10.21 19.76 1.05
N PRO A 147 11.20 18.88 0.82
CA PRO A 147 11.07 17.47 1.13
C PRO A 147 10.92 17.23 2.64
N PRO A 148 10.25 16.13 3.07
CA PRO A 148 9.97 15.83 4.48
C PRO A 148 11.19 15.94 5.41
N ALA A 149 12.38 15.58 4.95
CA ALA A 149 13.63 15.68 5.70
C ALA A 149 13.93 17.10 6.20
N VAL A 150 13.55 18.12 5.44
CA VAL A 150 13.78 19.54 5.82
C VAL A 150 12.77 19.98 6.87
N SER A 151 11.53 19.51 6.81
CA SER A 151 10.49 19.83 7.78
C SER A 151 10.80 19.29 9.18
N TYR A 152 11.38 18.09 9.29
CA TYR A 152 11.71 17.47 10.57
C TYR A 152 12.95 18.09 11.26
N THR A 153 13.87 18.69 10.53
CA THR A 153 15.00 19.40 11.13
C THR A 153 14.55 20.66 11.87
N HIS A 154 13.49 21.33 11.43
CA HIS A 154 12.93 22.49 12.12
C HIS A 154 12.25 22.13 13.44
N LEU A 155 11.57 20.97 13.52
CA LEU A 155 10.97 20.50 14.76
C LEU A 155 12.02 20.15 15.83
N ARG A 156 13.16 19.58 15.45
CA ARG A 156 14.28 19.32 16.38
C ARG A 156 14.90 20.58 16.97
N ALA A 157 14.95 21.67 16.22
CA ALA A 157 15.52 22.93 16.72
C ALA A 157 14.70 23.53 17.86
N HIS A 158 13.40 23.22 17.95
CA HIS A 158 12.54 23.68 19.06
C HIS A 158 12.62 22.79 20.31
N GLU A 159 12.94 21.49 20.17
CA GLU A 159 13.08 20.59 21.33
C GLU A 159 14.38 20.75 22.08
N THR A 160 15.44 21.29 21.48
CA THR A 160 16.75 21.50 22.10
C THR A 160 16.88 22.86 22.79
N SER A 161 15.84 23.70 22.79
CA SER A 161 15.85 25.05 23.34
C SER A 161 15.04 25.17 24.65
N GLN A 162 14.64 24.07 25.27
CA GLN A 162 14.05 23.98 26.60
C GLN A 162 14.96 23.13 27.51
#